data_a5fdfa1431d2d1e337c7c6810d853668
#
_entry.id   a5fdfa1431d2d1e337c7c6810d853668
#
_cell.length_a   1.000
_cell.length_b   1.000
_cell.length_c   1.000
_cell.angle_alpha   90.00
_cell.angle_beta   90.00
_cell.angle_gamma   90.00
#
_symmetry.space_group_name_H-M   'P 1'
#
loop_
_entity.id
_entity.type
_entity.pdbx_description
1 polymer ?
#
loop_
_entity_poly.entity_id
_entity_poly.type
_entity_poly.pdbx_seq_one_letter_code
_entity_poly.pdbx_strand_id
1 'polypeptide(L)'
;MADLLKTEQQFKDVMSECRTLFEKKLHDYGASWRILRPSSLTDQLYIKAKRIRSLEIKKESLVGEGIRPEFIALINYGIIGLIQLEKPFVDEVDMSPEEAMKLYDLHAKEALELMLRKNHDYDEAWRSMRVSSYTDFILTKIQRVKEIEDIAGATLVSEGIDANYMDIINYAVFGAIKMSEK
;
A
#
# COMPACT_ATOMS: atom_id res chain seq x y z
N MET A 1 25.37 -5.26 -4.35
CA MET A 1 24.67 -6.07 -5.37
C MET A 1 23.87 -7.22 -4.76
N ALA A 2 24.48 -8.08 -3.92
CA ALA A 2 23.79 -9.20 -3.28
C ALA A 2 22.59 -8.75 -2.43
N ASP A 3 22.74 -7.65 -1.68
CA ASP A 3 21.66 -7.12 -0.82
C ASP A 3 20.50 -6.54 -1.62
N LEU A 4 20.78 -5.91 -2.77
CA LEU A 4 19.73 -5.42 -3.67
C LEU A 4 18.91 -6.57 -4.25
N LEU A 5 19.56 -7.67 -4.65
CA LEU A 5 18.88 -8.87 -5.14
C LEU A 5 18.03 -9.51 -4.04
N LYS A 6 18.54 -9.52 -2.81
CA LYS A 6 17.81 -10.02 -1.65
C LYS A 6 16.56 -9.17 -1.40
N THR A 7 16.68 -7.85 -1.44
CA THR A 7 15.55 -6.93 -1.25
C THR A 7 14.50 -7.13 -2.34
N GLU A 8 14.94 -7.25 -3.59
CA GLU A 8 14.02 -7.50 -4.69
C GLU A 8 13.23 -8.80 -4.48
N GLN A 9 13.89 -9.87 -4.08
CA GLN A 9 13.23 -11.14 -3.82
C GLN A 9 12.26 -11.07 -2.64
N GLN A 10 12.65 -10.41 -1.54
CA GLN A 10 11.79 -10.21 -0.38
C GLN A 10 10.55 -9.39 -0.75
N PHE A 11 10.72 -8.37 -1.57
CA PHE A 11 9.60 -7.55 -2.08
C PHE A 11 8.64 -8.40 -2.90
N LYS A 12 9.17 -9.20 -3.82
CA LYS A 12 8.36 -10.10 -4.65
C LYS A 12 7.60 -11.13 -3.82
N ASP A 13 8.22 -11.67 -2.78
CA ASP A 13 7.59 -12.64 -1.90
C ASP A 13 6.40 -12.03 -1.14
N VAL A 14 6.56 -10.84 -0.58
CA VAL A 14 5.47 -10.12 0.07
C VAL A 14 4.37 -9.78 -0.93
N MET A 15 4.74 -9.30 -2.11
CA MET A 15 3.76 -8.94 -3.14
C MET A 15 2.97 -10.16 -3.63
N SER A 16 3.63 -11.31 -3.74
CA SER A 16 2.96 -12.58 -4.09
C SER A 16 1.92 -12.98 -3.03
N GLU A 17 2.23 -12.82 -1.76
CA GLU A 17 1.29 -13.05 -0.66
C GLU A 17 0.08 -12.09 -0.75
N CYS A 18 0.35 -10.82 -0.98
CA CYS A 18 -0.69 -9.80 -1.15
C CYS A 18 -1.59 -10.13 -2.35
N ARG A 19 -0.99 -10.53 -3.46
CA ARG A 19 -1.68 -10.90 -4.69
C ARG A 19 -2.60 -12.09 -4.48
N THR A 20 -2.13 -13.12 -3.79
CA THR A 20 -2.93 -14.31 -3.48
C THR A 20 -4.16 -13.94 -2.65
N LEU A 21 -4.01 -13.09 -1.65
CA LEU A 21 -5.13 -12.62 -0.84
C LEU A 21 -6.12 -11.79 -1.68
N PHE A 22 -5.60 -10.90 -2.51
CA PHE A 22 -6.42 -10.08 -3.41
C PHE A 22 -7.24 -10.95 -4.37
N GLU A 23 -6.62 -11.95 -4.98
CA GLU A 23 -7.28 -12.88 -5.89
C GLU A 23 -8.41 -13.67 -5.20
N LYS A 24 -8.17 -14.13 -3.97
CA LYS A 24 -9.20 -14.81 -3.17
C LYS A 24 -10.39 -13.90 -2.89
N LYS A 25 -10.13 -12.66 -2.54
CA LYS A 25 -11.20 -11.68 -2.29
C LYS A 25 -11.97 -11.35 -3.57
N LEU A 26 -11.29 -11.27 -4.72
CA LEU A 26 -11.96 -11.11 -6.02
C LEU A 26 -12.89 -12.27 -6.32
N HIS A 27 -12.46 -13.50 -6.00
CA HIS A 27 -13.30 -14.68 -6.17
C HIS A 27 -14.59 -14.60 -5.33
N ASP A 28 -14.46 -14.15 -4.07
CA ASP A 28 -15.59 -14.13 -3.13
C ASP A 28 -16.51 -12.92 -3.32
N TYR A 29 -15.94 -11.76 -3.61
CA TYR A 29 -16.68 -10.48 -3.61
C TYR A 29 -16.71 -9.77 -4.96
N GLY A 30 -15.93 -10.24 -5.94
CA GLY A 30 -15.71 -9.48 -7.17
C GLY A 30 -14.96 -8.18 -6.90
N ALA A 31 -14.93 -7.30 -7.89
CA ALA A 31 -14.29 -5.99 -7.77
C ALA A 31 -15.22 -4.95 -7.13
N SER A 32 -15.78 -5.27 -5.96
CA SER A 32 -16.75 -4.43 -5.26
C SER A 32 -16.20 -3.04 -4.89
N TRP A 33 -14.89 -2.94 -4.73
CA TRP A 33 -14.19 -1.68 -4.46
C TRP A 33 -14.29 -0.66 -5.61
N ARG A 34 -14.77 -1.06 -6.80
CA ARG A 34 -15.01 -0.13 -7.92
C ARG A 34 -16.04 0.95 -7.56
N ILE A 35 -16.88 0.69 -6.59
CA ILE A 35 -17.88 1.65 -6.11
C ILE A 35 -17.24 2.75 -5.24
N LEU A 36 -16.07 2.50 -4.68
CA LEU A 36 -15.43 3.41 -3.74
C LEU A 36 -14.84 4.64 -4.44
N ARG A 37 -15.15 5.83 -3.90
CA ARG A 37 -14.45 7.05 -4.28
C ARG A 37 -13.00 6.97 -3.81
N PRO A 38 -12.05 7.64 -4.48
CA PRO A 38 -10.67 7.68 -4.01
C PRO A 38 -10.52 8.13 -2.55
N SER A 39 -11.32 9.11 -2.10
CA SER A 39 -11.30 9.56 -0.69
C SER A 39 -11.69 8.46 0.29
N SER A 40 -12.57 7.55 -0.08
CA SER A 40 -12.94 6.41 0.77
C SER A 40 -11.79 5.41 0.90
N LEU A 41 -10.98 5.24 -0.15
CA LEU A 41 -9.78 4.42 -0.08
C LEU A 41 -8.71 5.06 0.78
N THR A 42 -8.57 6.38 0.72
CA THR A 42 -7.68 7.12 1.62
C THR A 42 -8.07 6.88 3.08
N ASP A 43 -9.37 6.86 3.40
CA ASP A 43 -9.85 6.54 4.73
C ASP A 43 -9.60 5.09 5.13
N GLN A 44 -9.70 4.14 4.19
CA GLN A 44 -9.31 2.75 4.46
C GLN A 44 -7.82 2.63 4.80
N LEU A 45 -6.97 3.30 4.06
CA LEU A 45 -5.53 3.37 4.35
C LEU A 45 -5.30 3.98 5.75
N TYR A 46 -5.99 5.06 6.06
CA TYR A 46 -5.90 5.74 7.36
C TYR A 46 -6.25 4.81 8.52
N ILE A 47 -7.38 4.11 8.43
CA ILE A 47 -7.83 3.18 9.47
C ILE A 47 -6.77 2.10 9.73
N LYS A 48 -6.20 1.53 8.68
CA LYS A 48 -5.18 0.48 8.80
C LYS A 48 -3.89 1.01 9.44
N ALA A 49 -3.41 2.15 8.98
CA ALA A 49 -2.21 2.78 9.53
C ALA A 49 -2.41 3.21 11.01
N LYS A 50 -3.58 3.75 11.34
CA LYS A 50 -3.92 4.13 12.72
C LYS A 50 -3.98 2.90 13.63
N ARG A 51 -4.50 1.78 13.13
CA ARG A 51 -4.52 0.54 13.92
C ARG A 51 -3.11 0.05 14.20
N ILE A 52 -2.22 0.10 13.21
CA ILE A 52 -0.80 -0.26 13.43
C ILE A 52 -0.20 0.59 14.54
N ARG A 53 -0.32 1.91 14.44
CA ARG A 53 0.21 2.84 15.44
C ARG A 53 -0.38 2.58 16.83
N SER A 54 -1.68 2.35 16.91
CA SER A 54 -2.36 2.05 18.17
C SER A 54 -1.80 0.79 18.83
N LEU A 55 -1.60 -0.28 18.06
CA LEU A 55 -1.04 -1.53 18.54
C LEU A 55 0.44 -1.39 18.93
N GLU A 56 1.22 -0.60 18.20
CA GLU A 56 2.61 -0.31 18.53
C GLU A 56 2.73 0.41 19.88
N ILE A 57 1.81 1.32 20.18
CA ILE A 57 1.78 2.06 21.44
C ILE A 57 1.25 1.21 22.58
N LYS A 58 0.11 0.55 22.39
CA LYS A 58 -0.57 -0.25 23.43
C LYS A 58 0.09 -1.60 23.68
N LYS A 59 0.79 -2.13 22.70
CA LYS A 59 1.48 -3.44 22.71
C LYS A 59 0.55 -4.63 22.95
N GLU A 60 -0.77 -4.46 22.74
CA GLU A 60 -1.75 -5.54 22.87
C GLU A 60 -2.87 -5.38 21.82
N SER A 61 -3.49 -6.50 21.46
CA SER A 61 -4.65 -6.53 20.58
C SER A 61 -5.76 -7.34 21.22
N LEU A 62 -6.94 -6.74 21.35
CA LEU A 62 -8.12 -7.41 21.89
C LEU A 62 -8.78 -8.35 20.88
N VAL A 63 -8.52 -8.17 19.59
CA VAL A 63 -9.05 -9.04 18.53
C VAL A 63 -8.06 -10.13 18.10
N GLY A 64 -6.87 -10.17 18.70
CA GLY A 64 -5.89 -11.23 18.47
C GLY A 64 -5.12 -11.16 17.13
N GLU A 65 -5.40 -10.17 16.29
CA GLU A 65 -4.69 -9.98 15.03
C GLU A 65 -3.50 -9.03 15.23
N GLY A 66 -2.36 -9.42 14.65
CA GLY A 66 -1.12 -8.63 14.74
C GLY A 66 -1.06 -7.46 13.77
N ILE A 67 0.12 -6.86 13.72
CA ILE A 67 0.40 -5.68 12.89
C ILE A 67 0.60 -6.06 11.42
N ARG A 68 1.26 -7.19 11.15
CA ARG A 68 1.63 -7.58 9.78
C ARG A 68 0.44 -7.64 8.81
N PRO A 69 -0.73 -8.21 9.18
CA PRO A 69 -1.90 -8.19 8.30
C PRO A 69 -2.36 -6.79 7.91
N GLU A 70 -2.15 -5.80 8.74
CA GLU A 70 -2.48 -4.41 8.42
C GLU A 70 -1.53 -3.82 7.36
N PHE A 71 -0.24 -4.18 7.39
CA PHE A 71 0.67 -3.82 6.29
C PHE A 71 0.23 -4.44 4.97
N ILE A 72 -0.18 -5.71 4.99
CA ILE A 72 -0.73 -6.39 3.80
C ILE A 72 -1.98 -5.65 3.29
N ALA A 73 -2.86 -5.24 4.19
CA ALA A 73 -4.06 -4.46 3.82
C ALA A 73 -3.70 -3.11 3.21
N LEU A 74 -2.69 -2.41 3.75
CA LEU A 74 -2.21 -1.15 3.19
C LEU A 74 -1.69 -1.31 1.76
N ILE A 75 -0.98 -2.40 1.49
CA ILE A 75 -0.49 -2.71 0.15
C ILE A 75 -1.66 -2.88 -0.82
N ASN A 76 -2.62 -3.72 -0.47
CA ASN A 76 -3.75 -4.02 -1.36
C ASN A 76 -4.67 -2.82 -1.54
N TYR A 77 -5.00 -2.08 -0.48
CA TYR A 77 -5.80 -0.85 -0.63
C TYR A 77 -5.04 0.24 -1.38
N GLY A 78 -3.73 0.33 -1.23
CA GLY A 78 -2.92 1.25 -2.01
C GLY A 78 -2.98 0.96 -3.50
N ILE A 79 -2.89 -0.32 -3.87
CA ILE A 79 -3.01 -0.75 -5.28
C ILE A 79 -4.42 -0.48 -5.80
N ILE A 80 -5.45 -0.81 -5.04
CA ILE A 80 -6.84 -0.49 -5.38
C ILE A 80 -6.99 1.02 -5.59
N GLY A 81 -6.37 1.82 -4.72
CA GLY A 81 -6.37 3.27 -4.84
C GLY A 81 -5.78 3.76 -6.16
N LEU A 82 -4.68 3.17 -6.61
CA LEU A 82 -4.09 3.49 -7.91
C LEU A 82 -5.02 3.15 -9.06
N ILE A 83 -5.72 2.01 -8.98
CA ILE A 83 -6.73 1.62 -9.99
C ILE A 83 -7.87 2.66 -10.02
N GLN A 84 -8.36 3.07 -8.87
CA GLN A 84 -9.47 4.03 -8.76
C GLN A 84 -9.07 5.45 -9.15
N LEU A 85 -7.80 5.81 -9.11
CA LEU A 85 -7.30 7.07 -9.65
C LEU A 85 -7.27 7.05 -11.19
N GLU A 86 -6.99 5.89 -11.76
CA GLU A 86 -6.92 5.70 -13.21
C GLU A 86 -8.31 5.57 -13.82
N LYS A 87 -9.22 4.86 -13.16
CA LYS A 87 -10.58 4.60 -13.62
C LYS A 87 -11.59 5.24 -12.68
N PRO A 88 -12.50 6.09 -13.18
CA PRO A 88 -13.53 6.72 -12.34
C PRO A 88 -14.34 5.66 -11.57
N PHE A 89 -14.73 5.99 -10.33
CA PHE A 89 -15.61 5.13 -9.55
C PHE A 89 -16.98 4.99 -10.23
N VAL A 90 -17.69 3.92 -9.93
CA VAL A 90 -18.94 3.55 -10.58
C VAL A 90 -20.03 3.25 -9.53
N ASP A 91 -21.29 3.25 -9.97
CA ASP A 91 -22.42 2.89 -9.10
C ASP A 91 -22.64 1.37 -9.04
N GLU A 92 -22.24 0.66 -10.11
CA GLU A 92 -22.34 -0.79 -10.21
C GLU A 92 -21.00 -1.36 -10.67
N VAL A 93 -20.67 -2.54 -10.16
CA VAL A 93 -19.39 -3.20 -10.49
C VAL A 93 -19.30 -3.45 -12.00
N ASP A 94 -18.27 -2.90 -12.62
CA ASP A 94 -18.06 -2.89 -14.08
C ASP A 94 -16.76 -3.60 -14.52
N MET A 95 -16.09 -4.29 -13.60
CA MET A 95 -14.77 -4.88 -13.85
C MET A 95 -14.77 -6.37 -13.55
N SER A 96 -14.27 -7.17 -14.51
CA SER A 96 -14.09 -8.61 -14.30
C SER A 96 -12.93 -8.89 -13.36
N PRO A 97 -12.90 -10.06 -12.69
CA PRO A 97 -11.73 -10.49 -11.93
C PRO A 97 -10.44 -10.50 -12.75
N GLU A 98 -10.50 -10.91 -14.01
CA GLU A 98 -9.34 -10.95 -14.91
C GLU A 98 -8.78 -9.55 -15.17
N GLU A 99 -9.63 -8.57 -15.42
CA GLU A 99 -9.21 -7.18 -15.62
C GLU A 99 -8.63 -6.61 -14.34
N ALA A 100 -9.26 -6.86 -13.19
CA ALA A 100 -8.77 -6.41 -11.89
C ALA A 100 -7.38 -6.97 -11.59
N MET A 101 -7.12 -8.25 -11.89
CA MET A 101 -5.81 -8.87 -11.70
C MET A 101 -4.75 -8.27 -12.62
N LYS A 102 -5.09 -7.95 -13.86
CA LYS A 102 -4.16 -7.28 -14.78
C LYS A 102 -3.74 -5.90 -14.27
N LEU A 103 -4.70 -5.12 -13.77
CA LEU A 103 -4.42 -3.80 -13.23
C LEU A 103 -3.62 -3.89 -11.92
N TYR A 104 -3.94 -4.87 -11.08
CA TYR A 104 -3.17 -5.15 -9.87
C TYR A 104 -1.70 -5.43 -10.22
N ASP A 105 -1.47 -6.34 -11.16
CA ASP A 105 -0.12 -6.74 -11.55
C ASP A 105 0.67 -5.56 -12.16
N LEU A 106 0.00 -4.72 -12.95
CA LEU A 106 0.61 -3.52 -13.51
C LEU A 106 1.12 -2.58 -12.42
N HIS A 107 0.27 -2.23 -11.46
CA HIS A 107 0.64 -1.31 -10.38
C HIS A 107 1.63 -1.93 -9.39
N ALA A 108 1.53 -3.23 -9.13
CA ALA A 108 2.52 -3.94 -8.33
C ALA A 108 3.91 -3.89 -8.97
N LYS A 109 3.98 -4.05 -10.29
CA LYS A 109 5.24 -3.93 -11.05
C LYS A 109 5.80 -2.51 -10.99
N GLU A 110 4.95 -1.50 -11.16
CA GLU A 110 5.35 -0.09 -11.04
C GLU A 110 5.93 0.21 -9.65
N ALA A 111 5.32 -0.31 -8.61
CA ALA A 111 5.79 -0.14 -7.23
C ALA A 111 7.17 -0.79 -7.04
N LEU A 112 7.37 -2.00 -7.55
CA LEU A 112 8.66 -2.69 -7.51
C LEU A 112 9.73 -1.88 -8.24
N GLU A 113 9.46 -1.41 -9.44
CA GLU A 113 10.40 -0.62 -10.23
C GLU A 113 10.79 0.68 -9.53
N LEU A 114 9.83 1.36 -8.92
CA LEU A 114 10.10 2.57 -8.14
C LEU A 114 10.96 2.25 -6.91
N MET A 115 10.63 1.18 -6.20
CA MET A 115 11.40 0.73 -5.04
C MET A 115 12.85 0.45 -5.44
N LEU A 116 13.09 -0.28 -6.53
CA LEU A 116 14.42 -0.61 -6.97
C LEU A 116 15.26 0.62 -7.30
N ARG A 117 14.65 1.62 -7.97
CA ARG A 117 15.34 2.89 -8.26
C ARG A 117 15.70 3.67 -7.00
N LYS A 118 14.74 3.82 -6.09
CA LYS A 118 14.98 4.52 -4.83
C LYS A 118 15.99 3.79 -3.94
N ASN A 119 15.87 2.49 -3.84
CA ASN A 119 16.75 1.68 -3.01
C ASN A 119 18.20 1.69 -3.51
N HIS A 120 18.39 1.77 -4.82
CA HIS A 120 19.71 1.96 -5.40
C HIS A 120 20.38 3.24 -4.87
N ASP A 121 19.64 4.33 -4.83
CA ASP A 121 20.16 5.64 -4.41
C ASP A 121 20.39 5.71 -2.89
N TYR A 122 19.55 5.05 -2.10
CA TYR A 122 19.60 5.09 -0.64
C TYR A 122 20.39 3.93 -0.01
N ASP A 123 21.01 3.07 -0.83
CA ASP A 123 21.91 1.98 -0.39
C ASP A 123 21.36 1.13 0.76
N GLU A 124 20.16 0.58 0.57
CA GLU A 124 19.52 -0.31 1.55
C GLU A 124 19.21 0.34 2.92
N ALA A 125 19.13 1.66 2.98
CA ALA A 125 18.89 2.38 4.25
C ALA A 125 17.64 1.91 5.00
N TRP A 126 16.62 1.43 4.28
CA TRP A 126 15.37 0.96 4.86
C TRP A 126 15.59 -0.18 5.88
N ARG A 127 16.63 -0.98 5.69
CA ARG A 127 16.91 -2.12 6.59
C ARG A 127 17.27 -1.68 8.01
N SER A 128 17.84 -0.48 8.14
CA SER A 128 18.23 0.08 9.44
C SER A 128 17.13 0.91 10.10
N MET A 129 16.01 1.10 9.42
CA MET A 129 14.88 1.87 9.96
C MET A 129 14.02 1.01 10.88
N ARG A 130 13.38 1.66 11.85
CA ARG A 130 12.39 1.00 12.72
C ARG A 130 11.07 0.81 11.97
N VAL A 131 10.36 -0.28 12.29
CA VAL A 131 9.01 -0.53 11.73
C VAL A 131 8.07 0.64 12.07
N SER A 132 8.15 1.18 13.28
CA SER A 132 7.35 2.35 13.68
C SER A 132 7.60 3.58 12.80
N SER A 133 8.79 3.72 12.24
CA SER A 133 9.08 4.82 11.31
C SER A 133 8.32 4.67 10.00
N TYR A 134 8.16 3.45 9.49
CA TYR A 134 7.33 3.22 8.30
C TYR A 134 5.88 3.59 8.57
N THR A 135 5.36 3.24 9.74
CA THR A 135 4.00 3.62 10.16
C THR A 135 3.84 5.14 10.14
N ASP A 136 4.79 5.86 10.70
CA ASP A 136 4.76 7.32 10.75
C ASP A 136 4.82 7.94 9.36
N PHE A 137 5.70 7.43 8.49
CA PHE A 137 5.81 7.91 7.11
C PHE A 137 4.53 7.62 6.31
N ILE A 138 3.94 6.45 6.49
CA ILE A 138 2.66 6.12 5.88
C ILE A 138 1.58 7.11 6.33
N LEU A 139 1.49 7.40 7.62
CA LEU A 139 0.53 8.37 8.15
C LEU A 139 0.73 9.77 7.57
N THR A 140 2.00 10.22 7.41
CA THR A 140 2.27 11.52 6.79
C THR A 140 1.87 11.56 5.33
N LYS A 141 2.08 10.47 4.60
CA LYS A 141 1.65 10.37 3.18
C LYS A 141 0.12 10.38 3.07
N ILE A 142 -0.59 9.70 3.96
CA ILE A 142 -2.05 9.73 4.00
C ILE A 142 -2.54 11.14 4.29
N GLN A 143 -1.94 11.83 5.25
CA GLN A 143 -2.27 13.22 5.55
C GLN A 143 -2.07 14.11 4.32
N ARG A 144 -0.97 13.92 3.61
CA ARG A 144 -0.70 14.66 2.38
C ARG A 144 -1.74 14.39 1.30
N VAL A 145 -2.15 13.13 1.14
CA VAL A 145 -3.21 12.78 0.19
C VAL A 145 -4.51 13.50 0.52
N LYS A 146 -4.90 13.52 1.79
CA LYS A 146 -6.10 14.25 2.23
C LYS A 146 -6.02 15.74 1.89
N GLU A 147 -4.88 16.37 2.14
CA GLU A 147 -4.65 17.78 1.80
C GLU A 147 -4.80 18.03 0.29
N ILE A 148 -4.25 17.15 -0.54
CA ILE A 148 -4.36 17.26 -1.99
C ILE A 148 -5.81 17.05 -2.44
N GLU A 149 -6.52 16.10 -1.87
CA GLU A 149 -7.95 15.88 -2.14
C GLU A 149 -8.77 17.12 -1.81
N ASP A 150 -8.50 17.76 -0.67
CA ASP A 150 -9.23 18.95 -0.20
C ASP A 150 -9.06 20.17 -1.14
N ILE A 151 -7.94 20.27 -1.84
CA ILE A 151 -7.69 21.33 -2.82
C ILE A 151 -7.93 20.87 -4.26
N ALA A 152 -8.64 19.76 -4.44
CA ALA A 152 -8.97 19.16 -5.75
C ALA A 152 -7.72 18.90 -6.62
N GLY A 153 -6.60 18.55 -6.01
CA GLY A 153 -5.35 18.22 -6.70
C GLY A 153 -4.49 19.43 -7.09
N ALA A 154 -4.89 20.65 -6.76
CA ALA A 154 -4.13 21.86 -7.11
C ALA A 154 -2.90 21.99 -6.20
N THR A 155 -1.71 21.70 -6.74
CA THR A 155 -0.44 21.82 -6.02
C THR A 155 0.56 22.63 -6.84
N LEU A 156 1.53 23.30 -6.16
CA LEU A 156 2.56 24.06 -6.84
C LEU A 156 3.83 23.24 -7.13
N VAL A 157 4.24 22.38 -6.19
CA VAL A 157 5.49 21.62 -6.30
C VAL A 157 5.38 20.20 -5.79
N SER A 158 4.25 19.77 -5.27
CA SER A 158 4.14 18.44 -4.70
C SER A 158 3.77 17.39 -5.75
N GLU A 159 4.18 16.17 -5.48
CA GLU A 159 3.75 14.98 -6.21
C GLU A 159 2.25 14.78 -6.05
N GLY A 160 1.61 14.12 -7.01
CA GLY A 160 0.20 13.81 -6.99
C GLY A 160 -0.15 12.72 -5.98
N ILE A 161 -1.45 12.40 -5.91
CA ILE A 161 -1.97 11.35 -5.03
C ILE A 161 -1.37 9.99 -5.38
N ASP A 162 -1.18 9.69 -6.66
CA ASP A 162 -0.60 8.44 -7.15
C ASP A 162 0.80 8.19 -6.60
N ALA A 163 1.68 9.20 -6.62
CA ALA A 163 3.03 9.10 -6.08
C ALA A 163 3.01 8.85 -4.56
N ASN A 164 2.10 9.50 -3.84
CA ASN A 164 1.92 9.26 -2.41
C ASN A 164 1.42 7.84 -2.12
N TYR A 165 0.49 7.32 -2.93
CA TYR A 165 0.02 5.93 -2.79
C TYR A 165 1.15 4.94 -3.07
N MET A 166 2.01 5.19 -4.07
CA MET A 166 3.17 4.35 -4.33
C MET A 166 4.13 4.30 -3.12
N ASP A 167 4.37 5.43 -2.48
CA ASP A 167 5.21 5.48 -1.28
C ASP A 167 4.57 4.70 -0.12
N ILE A 168 3.27 4.83 0.07
CA ILE A 168 2.54 4.05 1.08
C ILE A 168 2.72 2.55 0.84
N ILE A 169 2.54 2.09 -0.40
CA ILE A 169 2.71 0.69 -0.78
C ILE A 169 4.14 0.22 -0.43
N ASN A 170 5.14 0.97 -0.82
CA ASN A 170 6.54 0.58 -0.63
C ASN A 170 6.95 0.56 0.84
N TYR A 171 6.54 1.55 1.63
CA TYR A 171 6.75 1.52 3.09
C TYR A 171 6.04 0.33 3.74
N ALA A 172 4.82 0.03 3.30
CA ALA A 172 4.07 -1.12 3.84
C ALA A 172 4.73 -2.45 3.49
N VAL A 173 5.29 -2.59 2.29
CA VAL A 173 6.06 -3.79 1.91
C VAL A 173 7.28 -3.92 2.82
N PHE A 174 8.04 -2.85 3.04
CA PHE A 174 9.19 -2.88 3.94
C PHE A 174 8.77 -3.26 5.36
N GLY A 175 7.67 -2.73 5.85
CA GLY A 175 7.11 -3.09 7.15
C GLY A 175 6.79 -4.58 7.23
N ALA A 176 6.13 -5.13 6.22
CA ALA A 176 5.79 -6.55 6.14
C ALA A 176 7.04 -7.43 6.11
N ILE A 177 8.07 -7.05 5.34
CA ILE A 177 9.35 -7.77 5.29
C ILE A 177 9.98 -7.82 6.69
N LYS A 178 10.10 -6.67 7.34
CA LYS A 178 10.74 -6.59 8.67
C LYS A 178 9.96 -7.35 9.74
N MET A 179 8.63 -7.36 9.65
CA MET A 179 7.80 -8.16 10.57
C MET A 179 7.99 -9.66 10.35
N SER A 180 8.38 -10.09 9.16
CA SER A 180 8.68 -11.50 8.86
C SER A 180 10.05 -11.95 9.35
N GLU A 181 10.98 -11.03 9.59
CA GLU A 181 12.34 -11.30 10.05
C GLU A 181 12.45 -11.49 11.59
N LYS A 182 11.35 -11.34 12.31
CA LYS A 182 11.31 -11.48 13.77
C LYS A 182 11.03 -12.91 14.21
#